data_1aa1260ec99c3cb74513359f850cb968
#
_entry.id   1aa1260ec99c3cb74513359f850cb968
#
_cell.length_a   1.000
_cell.length_b   1.000
_cell.length_c   1.000
_cell.angle_alpha   90.00
_cell.angle_beta   90.00
_cell.angle_gamma   90.00
#
_symmetry.space_group_name_H-M   'P 1'
#
loop_
_entity.id
_entity.type
_entity.pdbx_description
1 polymer ?
#
loop_
_entity_poly.entity_id
_entity_poly.type
_entity_poly.pdbx_seq_one_letter_code
_entity_poly.pdbx_strand_id
1 'polypeptide(L)'
;MPVSDEDVEHVRRAFASFNETARDREDEAGIRAHHARWYDPDVEIVNADNWPVPASYKGTEGYVRWYRENYGPYEDVRYDVDFLDAVGNRVVALVTISGRPRGEETELAVQIGLVYGMRNGRIARVELYLGHDRAMQAARATA
;
A
#
# COMPACT_ATOMS: atom_id res chain seq x y z
N MET A 1 -5.38 -19.90 5.09
CA MET A 1 -5.72 -19.45 6.45
C MET A 1 -6.58 -18.21 6.35
N PRO A 2 -7.67 -18.12 7.10
CA PRO A 2 -8.46 -16.89 7.12
C PRO A 2 -7.68 -15.75 7.75
N VAL A 3 -7.97 -14.55 7.29
CA VAL A 3 -7.35 -13.32 7.81
C VAL A 3 -7.92 -13.04 9.20
N SER A 4 -7.05 -12.66 10.12
CA SER A 4 -7.43 -12.37 11.51
C SER A 4 -7.64 -10.87 11.73
N ASP A 5 -8.28 -10.54 12.87
CA ASP A 5 -8.41 -9.15 13.31
C ASP A 5 -7.05 -8.51 13.55
N GLU A 6 -6.07 -9.30 13.98
CA GLU A 6 -4.70 -8.84 14.15
C GLU A 6 -4.05 -8.45 12.82
N ASP A 7 -4.37 -9.17 11.74
CA ASP A 7 -3.88 -8.82 10.41
C ASP A 7 -4.45 -7.49 9.95
N VAL A 8 -5.74 -7.25 10.18
CA VAL A 8 -6.38 -5.97 9.86
C VAL A 8 -5.71 -4.83 10.65
N GLU A 9 -5.49 -5.06 11.94
CA GLU A 9 -4.83 -4.06 12.79
C GLU A 9 -3.38 -3.79 12.38
N HIS A 10 -2.68 -4.81 11.94
CA HIS A 10 -1.31 -4.67 11.42
C HIS A 10 -1.28 -3.73 10.21
N VAL A 11 -2.20 -3.91 9.27
CA VAL A 11 -2.31 -3.03 8.10
C VAL A 11 -2.67 -1.59 8.51
N ARG A 12 -3.58 -1.45 9.47
CA ARG A 12 -3.94 -0.12 10.01
C ARG A 12 -2.73 0.61 10.56
N ARG A 13 -1.92 -0.09 11.34
CA ARG A 13 -0.70 0.47 11.92
C ARG A 13 0.35 0.81 10.86
N ALA A 14 0.42 0.03 9.80
CA ALA A 14 1.33 0.31 8.70
C ALA A 14 0.98 1.64 8.01
N PHE A 15 -0.31 1.92 7.79
CA PHE A 15 -0.75 3.21 7.27
C PHE A 15 -0.44 4.36 8.22
N ALA A 16 -0.72 4.19 9.50
CA ALA A 16 -0.44 5.22 10.50
C ALA A 16 1.06 5.54 10.55
N SER A 17 1.90 4.51 10.56
CA SER A 17 3.35 4.65 10.54
C SER A 17 3.83 5.39 9.28
N PHE A 18 3.28 5.03 8.11
CA PHE A 18 3.60 5.72 6.87
C PHE A 18 3.31 7.22 6.97
N ASN A 19 2.13 7.59 7.48
CA ASN A 19 1.74 9.00 7.62
C ASN A 19 2.63 9.75 8.61
N GLU A 20 3.05 9.10 9.69
CA GLU A 20 3.91 9.70 10.72
C GLU A 20 5.34 9.91 10.22
N THR A 21 5.86 9.02 9.37
CA THR A 21 7.24 9.06 8.88
C THR A 21 7.35 9.78 7.54
N ALA A 22 6.39 10.59 7.19
CA ALA A 22 6.30 11.28 5.90
C ALA A 22 7.56 12.07 5.53
N ARG A 23 8.27 12.59 6.55
CA ARG A 23 9.45 13.45 6.34
C ARG A 23 10.71 12.69 5.94
N ASP A 24 10.75 11.38 6.25
CA ASP A 24 11.94 10.56 6.06
C ASP A 24 11.89 9.71 4.79
N ARG A 25 10.90 9.95 3.92
CA ARG A 25 10.63 9.09 2.76
C ARG A 25 11.67 9.11 1.66
N GLU A 26 12.56 10.10 1.67
CA GLU A 26 13.64 10.17 0.70
C GLU A 26 14.85 9.35 1.13
N ASP A 27 14.92 9.01 2.41
CA ASP A 27 16.01 8.24 2.97
C ASP A 27 15.80 6.75 2.71
N GLU A 28 16.73 6.14 1.98
CA GLU A 28 16.68 4.71 1.69
C GLU A 28 16.65 3.86 2.97
N ALA A 29 17.40 4.27 3.98
CA ALA A 29 17.40 3.55 5.26
C ALA A 29 16.01 3.57 5.91
N GLY A 30 15.30 4.69 5.83
CA GLY A 30 13.93 4.81 6.31
C GLY A 30 12.95 3.93 5.54
N ILE A 31 13.08 3.88 4.21
CA ILE A 31 12.25 3.02 3.35
C ILE A 31 12.46 1.55 3.72
N ARG A 32 13.72 1.13 3.87
CA ARG A 32 14.05 -0.25 4.23
C ARG A 32 13.59 -0.62 5.64
N ALA A 33 13.66 0.31 6.58
CA ALA A 33 13.17 0.10 7.95
C ALA A 33 11.65 -0.10 7.97
N HIS A 34 10.91 0.70 7.20
CA HIS A 34 9.46 0.56 7.07
C HIS A 34 9.08 -0.80 6.47
N HIS A 35 9.78 -1.21 5.41
CA HIS A 35 9.59 -2.53 4.83
C HIS A 35 9.84 -3.64 5.86
N ALA A 36 10.96 -3.59 6.57
CA ALA A 36 11.32 -4.62 7.55
C ALA A 36 10.31 -4.75 8.68
N ARG A 37 9.67 -3.64 9.03
CA ARG A 37 8.71 -3.61 10.15
C ARG A 37 7.35 -4.22 9.78
N TRP A 38 6.86 -3.98 8.57
CA TRP A 38 5.46 -4.30 8.20
C TRP A 38 5.30 -5.38 7.15
N TYR A 39 6.34 -5.63 6.34
CA TYR A 39 6.24 -6.47 5.16
C TYR A 39 7.08 -7.72 5.30
N ASP A 40 6.66 -8.77 4.60
CA ASP A 40 7.45 -9.99 4.44
C ASP A 40 8.69 -9.68 3.58
N PRO A 41 9.87 -10.28 3.87
CA PRO A 41 11.06 -10.09 3.03
C PRO A 41 10.85 -10.40 1.56
N ASP A 42 9.93 -11.34 1.25
CA ASP A 42 9.61 -11.77 -0.11
C ASP A 42 8.31 -11.13 -0.62
N VAL A 43 7.94 -9.97 -0.11
CA VAL A 43 6.69 -9.29 -0.49
C VAL A 43 6.58 -9.15 -2.01
N GLU A 44 5.37 -9.33 -2.51
CA GLU A 44 5.00 -9.13 -3.89
C GLU A 44 4.04 -7.94 -4.00
N ILE A 45 4.40 -6.94 -4.83
CA ILE A 45 3.55 -5.76 -5.03
C ILE A 45 3.15 -5.74 -6.48
N VAL A 46 1.86 -5.67 -6.74
CA VAL A 46 1.30 -5.74 -8.09
C VAL A 46 0.43 -4.52 -8.35
N ASN A 47 0.82 -3.73 -9.35
CA ASN A 47 -0.07 -2.73 -9.92
C ASN A 47 -1.05 -3.47 -10.83
N ALA A 48 -2.34 -3.35 -10.56
CA ALA A 48 -3.36 -4.05 -11.33
C ALA A 48 -3.47 -3.52 -12.76
N ASP A 49 -4.25 -4.22 -13.58
CA ASP A 49 -4.46 -3.88 -14.99
C ASP A 49 -5.11 -2.51 -15.21
N ASN A 50 -5.84 -2.01 -14.24
CA ASN A 50 -6.42 -0.65 -14.31
C ASN A 50 -5.49 0.44 -13.78
N TRP A 51 -4.27 0.09 -13.36
CA TRP A 51 -3.24 1.06 -12.97
C TRP A 51 -2.59 1.63 -14.24
N PRO A 52 -2.19 2.91 -14.26
CA PRO A 52 -1.62 3.53 -15.47
C PRO A 52 -0.43 2.79 -16.06
N VAL A 53 0.41 2.20 -15.20
CA VAL A 53 1.55 1.39 -15.62
C VAL A 53 1.48 0.07 -14.86
N PRO A 54 0.92 -0.99 -15.49
CA PRO A 54 0.93 -2.32 -14.87
C PRO A 54 2.36 -2.77 -14.65
N ALA A 55 2.65 -3.24 -13.44
CA ALA A 55 3.99 -3.68 -13.06
C ALA A 55 3.91 -4.59 -11.85
N SER A 56 4.93 -5.39 -11.62
CA SER A 56 5.08 -6.15 -10.40
C SER A 56 6.50 -6.00 -9.85
N TYR A 57 6.58 -6.03 -8.52
CA TYR A 57 7.81 -5.82 -7.77
C TYR A 57 7.91 -6.91 -6.72
N LYS A 58 9.11 -7.37 -6.44
CA LYS A 58 9.29 -8.47 -5.48
C LYS A 58 10.46 -8.21 -4.53
N GLY A 59 10.25 -8.58 -3.27
CA GLY A 59 11.27 -8.51 -2.23
C GLY A 59 11.59 -7.09 -1.78
N THR A 60 12.61 -6.96 -0.95
CA THR A 60 13.04 -5.67 -0.40
C THR A 60 13.44 -4.69 -1.50
N GLU A 61 14.24 -5.14 -2.46
CA GLU A 61 14.68 -4.27 -3.55
C GLU A 61 13.51 -3.84 -4.44
N GLY A 62 12.56 -4.74 -4.69
CA GLY A 62 11.33 -4.40 -5.41
C GLY A 62 10.49 -3.38 -4.66
N TYR A 63 10.38 -3.52 -3.33
CA TYR A 63 9.67 -2.57 -2.49
C TYR A 63 10.29 -1.17 -2.55
N VAL A 64 11.62 -1.09 -2.44
CA VAL A 64 12.34 0.19 -2.52
C VAL A 64 12.09 0.87 -3.87
N ARG A 65 12.19 0.10 -4.96
CA ARG A 65 11.95 0.61 -6.31
C ARG A 65 10.51 1.11 -6.46
N TRP A 66 9.53 0.30 -6.04
CA TRP A 66 8.11 0.67 -6.08
C TRP A 66 7.85 1.95 -5.30
N TYR A 67 8.42 2.05 -4.10
CA TYR A 67 8.27 3.21 -3.22
C TYR A 67 8.78 4.49 -3.90
N ARG A 68 9.98 4.44 -4.49
CA ARG A 68 10.57 5.58 -5.17
C ARG A 68 9.81 5.97 -6.43
N GLU A 69 9.36 5.01 -7.21
CA GLU A 69 8.61 5.28 -8.44
C GLU A 69 7.24 5.90 -8.15
N ASN A 70 6.58 5.48 -7.09
CA ASN A 70 5.22 5.93 -6.78
C ASN A 70 5.17 7.17 -5.89
N TYR A 71 6.12 7.34 -4.99
CA TYR A 71 6.09 8.48 -4.06
C TYR A 71 7.16 9.53 -4.35
N GLY A 72 8.25 9.16 -5.01
CA GLY A 72 9.35 10.06 -5.29
C GLY A 72 8.97 11.35 -6.02
N PRO A 73 8.04 11.32 -7.02
CA PRO A 73 7.62 12.53 -7.72
C PRO A 73 6.76 13.49 -6.90
N TYR A 74 6.38 13.14 -5.67
CA TYR A 74 5.42 13.90 -4.86
C TYR A 74 6.00 14.30 -3.52
N GLU A 75 5.42 15.36 -2.94
CA GLU A 75 5.69 15.82 -1.59
C GLU A 75 4.42 15.67 -0.74
N ASP A 76 4.60 15.49 0.56
CA ASP A 76 3.51 15.42 1.54
C ASP A 76 2.48 14.33 1.22
N VAL A 77 2.95 13.18 0.75
CA VAL A 77 2.07 12.05 0.45
C VAL A 77 1.50 11.49 1.74
N ARG A 78 0.17 11.29 1.76
CA ARG A 78 -0.51 10.71 2.91
C ARG A 78 -1.68 9.85 2.48
N TYR A 79 -2.04 8.92 3.33
CA TYR A 79 -3.22 8.07 3.15
C TYR A 79 -4.31 8.47 4.14
N ASP A 80 -5.52 8.64 3.63
CA ASP A 80 -6.73 8.70 4.44
C ASP A 80 -7.49 7.39 4.23
N VAL A 81 -7.66 6.61 5.30
CA VAL A 81 -8.29 5.30 5.21
C VAL A 81 -9.79 5.46 5.35
N ASP A 82 -10.53 5.13 4.30
CA ASP A 82 -12.00 5.23 4.26
C ASP A 82 -12.66 3.92 4.70
N PHE A 83 -12.01 2.79 4.43
CA PHE A 83 -12.49 1.46 4.81
C PHE A 83 -11.28 0.55 5.00
N LEU A 84 -11.32 -0.28 6.04
CA LEU A 84 -10.28 -1.27 6.27
C LEU A 84 -10.88 -2.45 7.02
N ASP A 85 -10.94 -3.62 6.37
CA ASP A 85 -11.48 -4.82 6.98
C ASP A 85 -11.05 -6.06 6.19
N ALA A 86 -11.34 -7.22 6.77
CA ALA A 86 -11.19 -8.49 6.08
C ALA A 86 -12.31 -8.68 5.08
N VAL A 87 -11.97 -9.10 3.86
CA VAL A 87 -12.91 -9.47 2.81
C VAL A 87 -12.39 -10.76 2.18
N GLY A 88 -13.14 -11.85 2.31
CA GLY A 88 -12.65 -13.17 1.90
C GLY A 88 -11.37 -13.52 2.65
N ASN A 89 -10.33 -13.93 1.93
CA ASN A 89 -9.02 -14.28 2.49
C ASN A 89 -8.04 -13.12 2.49
N ARG A 90 -8.51 -11.90 2.29
CA ARG A 90 -7.66 -10.73 2.14
C ARG A 90 -8.04 -9.64 3.14
N VAL A 91 -7.11 -8.74 3.39
CA VAL A 91 -7.40 -7.46 4.02
C VAL A 91 -7.56 -6.44 2.91
N VAL A 92 -8.65 -5.67 2.94
CA VAL A 92 -8.91 -4.63 1.95
C VAL A 92 -8.84 -3.27 2.61
N ALA A 93 -8.09 -2.37 2.01
CA ALA A 93 -8.06 -0.97 2.39
C ALA A 93 -8.57 -0.14 1.21
N LEU A 94 -9.63 0.62 1.43
CA LEU A 94 -10.12 1.61 0.48
C LEU A 94 -9.68 2.96 1.02
N VAL A 95 -8.84 3.65 0.27
CA VAL A 95 -8.17 4.84 0.76
C VAL A 95 -8.25 5.98 -0.24
N THR A 96 -8.00 7.18 0.25
CA THR A 96 -7.69 8.33 -0.58
C THR A 96 -6.23 8.66 -0.33
N ILE A 97 -5.43 8.58 -1.38
CA ILE A 97 -4.03 9.00 -1.32
C ILE A 97 -3.92 10.41 -1.86
N SER A 98 -3.20 11.26 -1.16
CA SER A 98 -3.00 12.65 -1.58
C SER A 98 -1.53 13.02 -1.52
N GLY A 99 -1.14 14.01 -2.34
CA GLY A 99 0.21 14.52 -2.39
C GLY A 99 0.31 15.67 -3.37
N ARG A 100 1.42 16.40 -3.31
CA ARG A 100 1.71 17.49 -4.24
C ARG A 100 2.84 17.08 -5.16
N PRO A 101 2.70 17.22 -6.49
CA PRO A 101 3.84 17.08 -7.37
C PRO A 101 4.96 18.03 -6.95
N ARG A 102 6.22 17.59 -7.02
CA ARG A 102 7.35 18.39 -6.57
C ARG A 102 7.41 19.71 -7.31
N GLY A 103 7.54 20.81 -6.55
CA GLY A 103 7.59 22.15 -7.09
C GLY A 103 6.24 22.77 -7.41
N GLU A 104 5.14 22.07 -7.16
CA GLU A 104 3.80 22.58 -7.38
C GLU A 104 3.08 22.86 -6.06
N GLU A 105 2.10 23.76 -6.11
CA GLU A 105 1.32 24.13 -4.92
C GLU A 105 0.02 23.34 -4.81
N THR A 106 -0.48 22.80 -5.90
CA THR A 106 -1.77 22.11 -5.94
C THR A 106 -1.62 20.67 -5.45
N GLU A 107 -2.41 20.33 -4.44
CA GLU A 107 -2.51 18.95 -3.95
C GLU A 107 -3.41 18.15 -4.90
N LEU A 108 -2.99 16.93 -5.19
CA LEU A 108 -3.77 15.93 -5.93
C LEU A 108 -4.26 14.87 -4.96
N ALA A 109 -5.45 14.36 -5.20
CA ALA A 109 -6.01 13.26 -4.41
C ALA A 109 -6.67 12.25 -5.34
N VAL A 110 -6.49 10.97 -5.05
CA VAL A 110 -7.08 9.88 -5.83
C VAL A 110 -7.52 8.77 -4.91
N GLN A 111 -8.67 8.17 -5.23
CA GLN A 111 -9.16 6.99 -4.53
C GLN A 111 -8.51 5.75 -5.13
N ILE A 112 -7.90 4.95 -4.26
CA ILE A 112 -7.31 3.67 -4.64
C ILE A 112 -7.76 2.59 -3.67
N GLY A 113 -7.68 1.35 -4.10
CA GLY A 113 -7.93 0.20 -3.25
C GLY A 113 -6.70 -0.68 -3.20
N LEU A 114 -6.37 -1.17 -2.01
CA LEU A 114 -5.27 -2.08 -1.79
C LEU A 114 -5.83 -3.40 -1.25
N VAL A 115 -5.42 -4.49 -1.88
CA VAL A 115 -5.81 -5.83 -1.47
C VAL A 115 -4.56 -6.53 -0.95
N TYR A 116 -4.57 -6.87 0.34
CA TYR A 116 -3.41 -7.43 1.03
C TYR A 116 -3.55 -8.93 1.24
N GLY A 117 -2.51 -9.66 0.89
CA GLY A 117 -2.31 -11.05 1.32
C GLY A 117 -1.36 -11.06 2.50
N MET A 118 -1.74 -11.75 3.57
CA MET A 118 -0.96 -11.81 4.79
C MET A 118 -0.28 -13.18 4.94
N ARG A 119 0.91 -13.19 5.54
CA ARG A 119 1.63 -14.40 5.89
C ARG A 119 2.40 -14.18 7.19
N ASN A 120 2.13 -15.04 8.18
CA ASN A 120 2.78 -14.96 9.49
C ASN A 120 2.69 -13.56 10.12
N GLY A 121 1.53 -12.91 9.99
CA GLY A 121 1.29 -11.60 10.57
C GLY A 121 1.97 -10.45 9.84
N ARG A 122 2.51 -10.68 8.63
CA ARG A 122 3.18 -9.66 7.82
C ARG A 122 2.52 -9.55 6.46
N ILE A 123 2.66 -8.38 5.84
CA ILE A 123 2.13 -8.15 4.50
C ILE A 123 3.03 -8.89 3.50
N ALA A 124 2.47 -9.92 2.85
CA ALA A 124 3.18 -10.75 1.88
C ALA A 124 2.85 -10.40 0.43
N ARG A 125 1.69 -9.79 0.19
CA ARG A 125 1.26 -9.39 -1.15
C ARG A 125 0.41 -8.14 -1.06
N VAL A 126 0.60 -7.23 -2.00
CA VAL A 126 -0.24 -6.04 -2.15
C VAL A 126 -0.63 -5.92 -3.61
N GLU A 127 -1.93 -5.84 -3.87
CA GLU A 127 -2.45 -5.51 -5.20
C GLU A 127 -3.06 -4.12 -5.13
N LEU A 128 -2.66 -3.23 -6.06
CA LEU A 128 -3.12 -1.85 -6.10
C LEU A 128 -4.07 -1.65 -7.27
N TYR A 129 -5.23 -1.09 -6.99
CA TYR A 129 -6.30 -0.82 -7.96
C TYR A 129 -6.66 0.66 -7.95
N LEU A 130 -6.91 1.22 -9.13
CA LEU A 130 -7.53 2.53 -9.21
C LEU A 130 -9.02 2.40 -8.89
N GLY A 131 -9.49 3.27 -7.97
CA GLY A 131 -10.87 3.24 -7.51
C GLY A 131 -11.12 2.13 -6.49
N HIS A 132 -12.23 2.24 -5.76
CA HIS A 132 -12.57 1.32 -4.68
C HIS A 132 -13.25 0.05 -5.18
N ASP A 133 -14.07 0.15 -6.22
CA ASP A 133 -14.90 -0.97 -6.69
C ASP A 133 -14.09 -2.16 -7.19
N ARG A 134 -13.04 -1.90 -7.97
CA ARG A 134 -12.20 -2.97 -8.51
C ARG A 134 -11.47 -3.74 -7.41
N ALA A 135 -10.98 -3.04 -6.39
CA ALA A 135 -10.31 -3.68 -5.26
C ALA A 135 -11.28 -4.61 -4.50
N MET A 136 -12.49 -4.13 -4.27
CA MET A 136 -13.51 -4.92 -3.57
C MET A 136 -13.92 -6.16 -4.36
N GLN A 137 -14.09 -6.03 -5.68
CA GLN A 137 -14.40 -7.15 -6.56
C GLN A 137 -13.28 -8.20 -6.52
N ALA A 138 -12.02 -7.76 -6.61
CA ALA A 138 -10.87 -8.65 -6.59
C ALA A 138 -10.78 -9.41 -5.26
N ALA A 139 -11.01 -8.75 -4.15
CA ALA A 139 -10.99 -9.38 -2.84
C ALA A 139 -12.09 -10.42 -2.67
N ARG A 140 -13.30 -10.11 -3.14
CA ARG A 140 -14.45 -11.04 -3.08
C ARG A 140 -14.22 -12.29 -3.91
N ALA A 141 -13.49 -12.17 -4.99
CA ALA A 141 -13.17 -13.31 -5.85
C ALA A 141 -12.23 -14.32 -5.19
N THR A 142 -11.56 -13.96 -4.09
CA THR A 142 -10.67 -14.87 -3.34
C THR A 142 -11.39 -15.61 -2.21
N ALA A 143 -12.65 -15.32 -2.00
CA ALA A 143 -13.41 -15.92 -0.91
C ALA A 143 -13.78 -17.40 -1.17
#